data_7b3986baa71a96014e2dfeb459e78ac5
#
_entry.id   7b3986baa71a96014e2dfeb459e78ac5
#
_cell.length_a   1.000
_cell.length_b   1.000
_cell.length_c   1.000
_cell.angle_alpha   90.00
_cell.angle_beta   90.00
_cell.angle_gamma   90.00
#
_symmetry.space_group_name_H-M   'P 1'
#
loop_
_entity.id
_entity.type
_entity.pdbx_description
1 polymer ?
#
loop_
_entity_poly.entity_id
_entity_poly.type
_entity_poly.pdbx_seq_one_letter_code
_entity_poly.pdbx_strand_id
1 'polypeptide(L)'
;MDKLLFLYNLHAGKGMLRGKLAPILDALTEHWDVTVHPTRGPGDAAAVAHDRAGEFKRIVCSGGDGTLHEVVSGLMTLPEGERPEVGYIPAGTTNDFAKNLSLPGTLNEAAAVAAAGAPRPVDIGSFNDQSFLYVAAFGAFTDVAYNTPQQAKNLLGHLAYVMEGATRLGSIQPHPMTVEYDGGAVSDGFCYGMVSNTISVGGFKGTPAQPVALDDGLFEVALVRQPQNPLQLQGIFKALA
;
A
#
# COMPACT_ATOMS: atom_id res chain seq x y z
N MET A 1 15.81 -8.92 -26.79
CA MET A 1 15.52 -8.59 -25.38
C MET A 1 14.02 -8.58 -25.20
N ASP A 2 13.54 -9.05 -24.06
CA ASP A 2 12.14 -8.92 -23.70
C ASP A 2 11.81 -7.44 -23.44
N LYS A 3 10.54 -7.05 -23.62
CA LYS A 3 10.09 -5.67 -23.48
C LYS A 3 9.69 -5.36 -22.04
N LEU A 4 10.04 -4.18 -21.56
CA LEU A 4 9.68 -3.63 -20.26
C LEU A 4 9.05 -2.25 -20.44
N LEU A 5 7.95 -2.00 -19.74
CA LEU A 5 7.36 -0.68 -19.59
C LEU A 5 7.80 -0.05 -18.27
N PHE A 6 8.45 1.11 -18.34
CA PHE A 6 8.82 1.89 -17.17
C PHE A 6 7.82 3.05 -16.95
N LEU A 7 6.92 2.88 -16.01
CA LEU A 7 5.96 3.90 -15.57
C LEU A 7 6.56 4.68 -14.39
N TYR A 8 6.58 6.01 -14.46
CA TYR A 8 7.13 6.79 -13.35
C TYR A 8 6.36 8.08 -13.08
N ASN A 9 6.25 8.42 -11.79
CA ASN A 9 5.59 9.62 -11.31
C ASN A 9 6.63 10.66 -10.84
N LEU A 10 6.86 11.71 -11.65
CA LEU A 10 7.80 12.79 -11.34
C LEU A 10 7.42 13.64 -10.12
N HIS A 11 6.17 13.58 -9.67
CA HIS A 11 5.68 14.35 -8.54
C HIS A 11 5.78 13.58 -7.22
N ALA A 12 6.09 12.28 -7.26
CA ALA A 12 6.28 11.48 -6.06
C ALA A 12 7.49 11.95 -5.24
N GLY A 13 7.39 11.83 -3.91
CA GLY A 13 8.51 12.02 -2.99
C GLY A 13 9.28 13.33 -3.14
N LYS A 14 8.59 14.45 -3.36
CA LYS A 14 9.20 15.78 -3.57
C LYS A 14 10.10 15.86 -4.81
N GLY A 15 9.85 15.02 -5.82
CA GLY A 15 10.56 15.05 -7.10
C GLY A 15 11.95 14.40 -7.08
N MET A 16 12.19 13.47 -6.16
CA MET A 16 13.49 12.75 -6.04
C MET A 16 13.91 12.04 -7.33
N LEU A 17 12.96 11.62 -8.17
CA LEU A 17 13.22 10.92 -9.42
C LEU A 17 13.92 11.80 -10.48
N ARG A 18 13.70 13.12 -10.49
CA ARG A 18 14.17 14.00 -11.57
C ARG A 18 15.69 13.91 -11.80
N GLY A 19 16.46 13.81 -10.72
CA GLY A 19 17.92 13.71 -10.83
C GLY A 19 18.46 12.26 -10.86
N LYS A 20 17.58 11.27 -10.91
CA LYS A 20 17.94 9.84 -10.83
C LYS A 20 17.44 8.98 -11.98
N LEU A 21 16.77 9.60 -12.96
CA LEU A 21 16.23 8.86 -14.12
C LEU A 21 17.32 8.15 -14.94
N ALA A 22 18.44 8.83 -15.21
CA ALA A 22 19.51 8.23 -16.02
C ALA A 22 20.06 6.93 -15.39
N PRO A 23 20.53 6.90 -14.13
CA PRO A 23 21.01 5.66 -13.53
C PRO A 23 19.92 4.57 -13.37
N ILE A 24 18.64 4.94 -13.24
CA ILE A 24 17.56 3.96 -13.25
C ILE A 24 17.41 3.36 -14.65
N LEU A 25 17.39 4.18 -15.70
CA LEU A 25 17.29 3.71 -17.08
C LEU A 25 18.50 2.86 -17.47
N ASP A 26 19.71 3.23 -17.06
CA ASP A 26 20.91 2.42 -17.29
C ASP A 26 20.73 1.00 -16.72
N ALA A 27 20.25 0.89 -15.46
CA ALA A 27 20.03 -0.41 -14.83
C ALA A 27 18.92 -1.23 -15.52
N LEU A 28 17.85 -0.59 -16.01
CA LEU A 28 16.77 -1.29 -16.70
C LEU A 28 17.20 -1.72 -18.12
N THR A 29 17.89 -0.86 -18.86
CA THR A 29 18.30 -1.14 -20.26
C THR A 29 19.42 -2.15 -20.38
N GLU A 30 20.13 -2.46 -19.30
CA GLU A 30 21.09 -3.56 -19.26
C GLU A 30 20.44 -4.93 -19.55
N HIS A 31 19.16 -5.10 -19.19
CA HIS A 31 18.45 -6.37 -19.29
C HIS A 31 17.24 -6.36 -20.22
N TRP A 32 16.67 -5.18 -20.54
CA TRP A 32 15.38 -5.02 -21.18
C TRP A 32 15.38 -4.02 -22.35
N ASP A 33 14.48 -4.24 -23.31
CA ASP A 33 14.05 -3.22 -24.27
C ASP A 33 13.02 -2.33 -23.58
N VAL A 34 13.41 -1.12 -23.19
CA VAL A 34 12.66 -0.27 -22.26
C VAL A 34 11.83 0.77 -22.99
N THR A 35 10.53 0.72 -22.81
CA THR A 35 9.60 1.81 -23.14
C THR A 35 9.32 2.64 -21.88
N VAL A 36 9.39 3.96 -22.00
CA VAL A 36 9.25 4.89 -20.86
C VAL A 36 7.95 5.66 -20.96
N HIS A 37 7.19 5.73 -19.83
CA HIS A 37 5.96 6.50 -19.74
C HIS A 37 5.91 7.32 -18.45
N PRO A 38 6.03 8.66 -18.49
CA PRO A 38 5.75 9.53 -17.36
C PRO A 38 4.25 9.60 -17.11
N THR A 39 3.82 9.38 -15.88
CA THR A 39 2.40 9.50 -15.53
C THR A 39 1.93 10.94 -15.62
N ARG A 40 0.73 11.16 -16.17
CA ARG A 40 0.15 12.47 -16.45
C ARG A 40 -0.76 12.99 -15.34
N GLY A 41 -1.23 12.10 -14.47
CA GLY A 41 -2.14 12.43 -13.37
C GLY A 41 -2.73 11.18 -12.72
N PRO A 42 -3.65 11.35 -11.77
CA PRO A 42 -4.34 10.22 -11.14
C PRO A 42 -5.07 9.35 -12.16
N GLY A 43 -4.94 8.03 -12.03
CA GLY A 43 -5.55 7.02 -12.90
C GLY A 43 -4.77 6.71 -14.18
N ASP A 44 -3.79 7.54 -14.58
CA ASP A 44 -3.03 7.33 -15.81
C ASP A 44 -2.19 6.04 -15.74
N ALA A 45 -1.58 5.76 -14.60
CA ALA A 45 -0.81 4.54 -14.41
C ALA A 45 -1.68 3.29 -14.49
N ALA A 46 -2.92 3.33 -14.00
CA ALA A 46 -3.86 2.22 -14.09
C ALA A 46 -4.31 1.97 -15.54
N ALA A 47 -4.69 3.05 -16.25
CA ALA A 47 -5.10 2.96 -17.65
C ALA A 47 -3.99 2.41 -18.53
N VAL A 48 -2.77 2.94 -18.41
CA VAL A 48 -1.62 2.50 -19.21
C VAL A 48 -1.22 1.07 -18.88
N ALA A 49 -1.27 0.66 -17.61
CA ALA A 49 -0.98 -0.70 -17.19
C ALA A 49 -2.01 -1.69 -17.78
N HIS A 50 -3.30 -1.35 -17.76
CA HIS A 50 -4.37 -2.14 -18.37
C HIS A 50 -4.20 -2.23 -19.89
N ASP A 51 -4.15 -1.07 -20.59
CA ASP A 51 -4.24 -1.01 -22.04
C ASP A 51 -3.03 -1.62 -22.75
N ARG A 52 -1.87 -1.59 -22.07
CA ARG A 52 -0.60 -1.99 -22.66
C ARG A 52 0.02 -3.25 -22.04
N ALA A 53 -0.65 -3.91 -21.12
CA ALA A 53 -0.13 -5.11 -20.45
C ALA A 53 0.43 -6.15 -21.44
N GLY A 54 -0.32 -6.45 -22.49
CA GLY A 54 0.05 -7.46 -23.49
C GLY A 54 1.28 -7.14 -24.35
N GLU A 55 1.78 -5.89 -24.31
CA GLU A 55 2.97 -5.49 -25.05
C GLU A 55 4.28 -5.83 -24.30
N PHE A 56 4.21 -6.03 -22.99
CA PHE A 56 5.37 -6.10 -22.12
C PHE A 56 5.36 -7.33 -21.24
N LYS A 57 6.53 -7.89 -21.01
CA LYS A 57 6.71 -9.00 -20.07
C LYS A 57 6.80 -8.50 -18.61
N ARG A 58 7.26 -7.26 -18.43
CA ARG A 58 7.38 -6.62 -17.11
C ARG A 58 6.98 -5.16 -17.18
N ILE A 59 6.24 -4.70 -16.17
CA ILE A 59 5.99 -3.29 -15.92
C ILE A 59 6.75 -2.91 -14.65
N VAL A 60 7.67 -1.96 -14.77
CA VAL A 60 8.35 -1.37 -13.61
C VAL A 60 7.70 -0.03 -13.32
N CYS A 61 7.21 0.17 -12.09
CA CYS A 61 6.70 1.46 -11.68
C CYS A 61 7.63 2.15 -10.68
N SER A 62 7.81 3.45 -10.82
CA SER A 62 8.52 4.29 -9.86
C SER A 62 7.64 5.43 -9.39
N GLY A 63 7.39 5.44 -8.06
CA GLY A 63 6.51 6.39 -7.41
C GLY A 63 6.30 6.04 -5.94
N GLY A 64 5.24 6.54 -5.33
CA GLY A 64 4.79 6.13 -4.01
C GLY A 64 3.83 4.94 -4.07
N ASP A 65 3.32 4.52 -2.91
CA ASP A 65 2.36 3.42 -2.77
C ASP A 65 1.11 3.62 -3.65
N GLY A 66 0.67 4.88 -3.85
CA GLY A 66 -0.46 5.20 -4.74
C GLY A 66 -0.17 4.91 -6.21
N THR A 67 1.05 5.17 -6.71
CA THR A 67 1.42 4.84 -8.09
C THR A 67 1.47 3.33 -8.30
N LEU A 68 2.03 2.59 -7.35
CA LEU A 68 2.04 1.13 -7.39
C LEU A 68 0.60 0.58 -7.34
N HIS A 69 -0.24 1.14 -6.47
CA HIS A 69 -1.64 0.75 -6.36
C HIS A 69 -2.40 0.94 -7.69
N GLU A 70 -2.21 2.07 -8.37
CA GLU A 70 -2.80 2.30 -9.70
C GLU A 70 -2.37 1.24 -10.72
N VAL A 71 -1.05 0.95 -10.82
CA VAL A 71 -0.54 -0.08 -11.74
C VAL A 71 -1.18 -1.44 -11.45
N VAL A 72 -1.16 -1.87 -10.19
CA VAL A 72 -1.74 -3.15 -9.79
C VAL A 72 -3.24 -3.18 -10.05
N SER A 73 -3.97 -2.12 -9.72
CA SER A 73 -5.41 -2.04 -9.96
C SER A 73 -5.76 -2.15 -11.44
N GLY A 74 -4.98 -1.52 -12.33
CA GLY A 74 -5.15 -1.69 -13.78
C GLY A 74 -4.93 -3.13 -14.23
N LEU A 75 -3.90 -3.79 -13.72
CA LEU A 75 -3.60 -5.18 -14.06
C LEU A 75 -4.63 -6.18 -13.50
N MET A 76 -5.19 -5.91 -12.32
CA MET A 76 -6.19 -6.79 -11.71
C MET A 76 -7.51 -6.86 -12.48
N THR A 77 -7.76 -5.95 -13.40
CA THR A 77 -8.90 -6.02 -14.33
C THR A 77 -8.70 -7.02 -15.49
N LEU A 78 -7.47 -7.51 -15.66
CA LEU A 78 -7.10 -8.48 -16.70
C LEU A 78 -7.13 -9.92 -16.16
N PRO A 79 -7.35 -10.93 -17.03
CA PRO A 79 -7.14 -12.33 -16.66
C PRO A 79 -5.72 -12.55 -16.12
N GLU A 80 -5.56 -13.47 -15.17
CA GLU A 80 -4.28 -13.70 -14.50
C GLU A 80 -3.13 -14.01 -15.49
N GLY A 81 -3.38 -14.84 -16.49
CA GLY A 81 -2.38 -15.22 -17.49
C GLY A 81 -1.96 -14.10 -18.45
N GLU A 82 -2.66 -12.96 -18.44
CA GLU A 82 -2.35 -11.79 -19.28
C GLU A 82 -1.61 -10.68 -18.50
N ARG A 83 -1.39 -10.88 -17.21
CA ARG A 83 -0.72 -9.89 -16.34
C ARG A 83 0.79 -9.99 -16.44
N PRO A 84 1.50 -8.91 -16.82
CA PRO A 84 2.94 -8.88 -16.76
C PRO A 84 3.45 -8.86 -15.31
N GLU A 85 4.71 -9.24 -15.12
CA GLU A 85 5.39 -9.08 -13.84
C GLU A 85 5.48 -7.60 -13.45
N VAL A 86 5.41 -7.30 -12.15
CA VAL A 86 5.51 -5.92 -11.64
C VAL A 86 6.82 -5.74 -10.88
N GLY A 87 7.62 -4.77 -11.31
CA GLY A 87 8.76 -4.25 -10.55
C GLY A 87 8.40 -2.94 -9.86
N TYR A 88 8.93 -2.69 -8.66
CA TYR A 88 8.66 -1.47 -7.91
C TYR A 88 9.94 -0.76 -7.47
N ILE A 89 10.05 0.52 -7.84
CA ILE A 89 11.13 1.42 -7.42
C ILE A 89 10.50 2.48 -6.51
N PRO A 90 10.62 2.37 -5.19
CA PRO A 90 9.94 3.24 -4.24
C PRO A 90 10.52 4.65 -4.25
N ALA A 91 9.73 5.62 -4.71
CA ALA A 91 10.11 7.03 -4.79
C ALA A 91 9.13 7.96 -4.06
N GLY A 92 8.20 7.41 -3.30
CA GLY A 92 7.25 8.14 -2.47
C GLY A 92 7.83 8.56 -1.13
N THR A 93 6.96 9.12 -0.27
CA THR A 93 7.36 9.60 1.07
C THR A 93 7.38 8.46 2.09
N THR A 94 6.42 7.56 2.08
CA THR A 94 6.24 6.51 3.09
C THR A 94 6.72 5.16 2.58
N ASN A 95 6.28 4.74 1.40
CA ASN A 95 6.64 3.50 0.71
C ASN A 95 6.47 2.27 1.63
N ASP A 96 5.29 2.16 2.25
CA ASP A 96 5.04 1.10 3.23
C ASP A 96 5.11 -0.29 2.58
N PHE A 97 4.59 -0.42 1.36
CA PHE A 97 4.64 -1.70 0.66
C PHE A 97 6.07 -2.14 0.30
N ALA A 98 6.95 -1.18 -0.03
CA ALA A 98 8.37 -1.48 -0.28
C ALA A 98 9.06 -2.07 0.96
N LYS A 99 8.71 -1.60 2.15
CA LYS A 99 9.22 -2.13 3.43
C LYS A 99 8.78 -3.57 3.67
N ASN A 100 7.51 -3.88 3.35
CA ASN A 100 6.99 -5.24 3.46
C ASN A 100 7.70 -6.21 2.52
N LEU A 101 8.04 -5.76 1.32
CA LEU A 101 8.81 -6.55 0.36
C LEU A 101 10.32 -6.55 0.65
N SER A 102 10.78 -5.84 1.68
CA SER A 102 12.21 -5.65 1.99
C SER A 102 13.00 -5.11 0.81
N LEU A 103 12.40 -4.21 0.02
CA LEU A 103 13.07 -3.58 -1.11
C LEU A 103 14.16 -2.61 -0.62
N PRO A 104 15.25 -2.46 -1.40
CA PRO A 104 16.31 -1.52 -1.07
C PRO A 104 15.82 -0.09 -0.92
N GLY A 105 16.43 0.65 0.03
CA GLY A 105 16.07 2.03 0.31
C GLY A 105 16.58 3.05 -0.71
N THR A 106 17.55 2.68 -1.55
CA THR A 106 18.06 3.57 -2.60
C THR A 106 17.40 3.27 -3.96
N LEU A 107 17.17 4.32 -4.75
CA LEU A 107 16.53 4.17 -6.07
C LEU A 107 17.35 3.29 -7.03
N ASN A 108 18.68 3.38 -6.97
CA ASN A 108 19.55 2.62 -7.84
C ASN A 108 19.53 1.12 -7.52
N GLU A 109 19.61 0.74 -6.23
CA GLU A 109 19.51 -0.66 -5.82
C GLU A 109 18.13 -1.22 -6.08
N ALA A 110 17.07 -0.43 -5.83
CA ALA A 110 15.71 -0.84 -6.15
C ALA A 110 15.51 -1.02 -7.66
N ALA A 111 16.14 -0.19 -8.50
CA ALA A 111 16.12 -0.34 -9.96
C ALA A 111 16.81 -1.64 -10.40
N ALA A 112 17.95 -1.98 -9.81
CA ALA A 112 18.63 -3.24 -10.10
C ALA A 112 17.77 -4.46 -9.72
N VAL A 113 17.09 -4.41 -8.56
CA VAL A 113 16.14 -5.46 -8.16
C VAL A 113 14.94 -5.52 -9.10
N ALA A 114 14.37 -4.39 -9.51
CA ALA A 114 13.25 -4.34 -10.44
C ALA A 114 13.62 -4.84 -11.84
N ALA A 115 14.88 -4.64 -12.26
CA ALA A 115 15.39 -5.12 -13.54
C ALA A 115 15.66 -6.64 -13.56
N ALA A 116 16.38 -7.15 -12.58
CA ALA A 116 16.95 -8.50 -12.58
C ALA A 116 16.40 -9.44 -11.49
N GLY A 117 15.61 -8.93 -10.55
CA GLY A 117 15.05 -9.73 -9.47
C GLY A 117 14.04 -10.76 -9.97
N ALA A 118 14.00 -11.92 -9.29
CA ALA A 118 12.99 -12.92 -9.53
C ALA A 118 11.63 -12.45 -8.98
N PRO A 119 10.52 -12.61 -9.73
CA PRO A 119 9.19 -12.26 -9.25
C PRO A 119 8.78 -13.18 -8.10
N ARG A 120 7.98 -12.65 -7.18
CA ARG A 120 7.31 -13.40 -6.12
C ARG A 120 5.82 -13.13 -6.18
N PRO A 121 4.97 -14.12 -5.90
CA PRO A 121 3.53 -13.90 -5.78
C PRO A 121 3.24 -12.97 -4.60
N VAL A 122 2.15 -12.23 -4.72
CA VAL A 122 1.60 -11.39 -3.65
C VAL A 122 0.09 -11.43 -3.75
N ASP A 123 -0.58 -11.68 -2.64
CA ASP A 123 -2.03 -11.68 -2.58
C ASP A 123 -2.58 -10.26 -2.69
N ILE A 124 -3.60 -10.10 -3.50
CA ILE A 124 -4.30 -8.83 -3.71
C ILE A 124 -5.73 -8.98 -3.22
N GLY A 125 -6.11 -8.10 -2.29
CA GLY A 125 -7.47 -8.10 -1.76
C GLY A 125 -8.46 -7.38 -2.69
N SER A 126 -9.74 -7.75 -2.56
CA SER A 126 -10.85 -7.08 -3.22
C SER A 126 -11.73 -6.39 -2.17
N PHE A 127 -12.08 -5.14 -2.42
CA PHE A 127 -13.00 -4.36 -1.62
C PHE A 127 -14.07 -3.77 -2.53
N ASN A 128 -15.26 -4.40 -2.54
CA ASN A 128 -16.28 -4.18 -3.55
C ASN A 128 -15.69 -4.40 -4.97
N ASP A 129 -15.75 -3.38 -5.82
CA ASP A 129 -15.24 -3.43 -7.20
C ASP A 129 -13.79 -2.93 -7.33
N GLN A 130 -13.10 -2.71 -6.21
CA GLN A 130 -11.74 -2.19 -6.20
C GLN A 130 -10.77 -3.21 -5.59
N SER A 131 -9.58 -3.28 -6.15
CA SER A 131 -8.49 -4.05 -5.56
C SER A 131 -7.74 -3.22 -4.53
N PHE A 132 -7.24 -3.84 -3.47
CA PHE A 132 -6.30 -3.19 -2.56
C PHE A 132 -5.02 -4.01 -2.45
N LEU A 133 -3.89 -3.31 -2.45
CA LEU A 133 -2.56 -3.93 -2.50
C LEU A 133 -2.13 -4.47 -1.14
N TYR A 134 -2.37 -3.72 -0.07
CA TYR A 134 -1.88 -4.10 1.25
C TYR A 134 -2.82 -3.75 2.40
N VAL A 135 -3.76 -2.82 2.23
CA VAL A 135 -4.71 -2.47 3.28
C VAL A 135 -6.01 -1.90 2.72
N ALA A 136 -7.12 -2.33 3.29
CA ALA A 136 -8.41 -1.67 3.23
C ALA A 136 -8.89 -1.41 4.66
N ALA A 137 -9.37 -0.21 4.95
CA ALA A 137 -9.81 0.18 6.28
C ALA A 137 -11.04 1.07 6.23
N PHE A 138 -11.84 1.03 7.28
CA PHE A 138 -13.02 1.89 7.46
C PHE A 138 -13.12 2.43 8.90
N GLY A 139 -13.92 3.48 9.07
CA GLY A 139 -14.31 4.02 10.37
C GLY A 139 -13.34 5.03 10.95
N ALA A 140 -13.32 5.13 12.25
CA ALA A 140 -12.54 6.13 12.97
C ALA A 140 -11.05 6.07 12.58
N PHE A 141 -10.41 7.24 12.58
CA PHE A 141 -8.97 7.41 12.26
C PHE A 141 -8.59 7.29 10.78
N THR A 142 -9.47 6.85 9.88
CA THR A 142 -9.15 6.79 8.45
C THR A 142 -9.00 8.20 7.86
N ASP A 143 -9.84 9.17 8.25
CA ASP A 143 -9.74 10.57 7.81
C ASP A 143 -8.44 11.25 8.23
N VAL A 144 -7.90 10.90 9.40
CA VAL A 144 -6.65 11.48 9.93
C VAL A 144 -5.46 11.02 9.09
N ALA A 145 -5.48 9.82 8.55
CA ALA A 145 -4.42 9.29 7.69
C ALA A 145 -4.28 10.10 6.39
N TYR A 146 -5.40 10.60 5.85
CA TYR A 146 -5.41 11.36 4.59
C TYR A 146 -5.20 12.86 4.76
N ASN A 147 -5.68 13.45 5.86
CA ASN A 147 -5.77 14.91 6.02
C ASN A 147 -4.69 15.54 6.90
N THR A 148 -3.84 14.76 7.58
CA THR A 148 -2.83 15.32 8.49
C THR A 148 -1.49 15.52 7.79
N PRO A 149 -0.94 16.74 7.74
CA PRO A 149 0.41 16.97 7.20
C PRO A 149 1.46 16.12 7.92
N GLN A 150 2.38 15.53 7.16
CA GLN A 150 3.46 14.66 7.67
C GLN A 150 4.24 15.28 8.84
N GLN A 151 4.38 16.62 8.86
CA GLN A 151 5.09 17.35 9.92
C GLN A 151 4.32 17.35 11.26
N ALA A 152 2.99 17.35 11.23
CA ALA A 152 2.16 17.28 12.43
C ALA A 152 2.19 15.87 13.06
N LYS A 153 2.27 14.83 12.23
CA LYS A 153 2.42 13.43 12.67
C LYS A 153 3.72 13.23 13.48
N ASN A 154 4.79 13.90 13.08
CA ASN A 154 6.10 13.76 13.72
C ASN A 154 6.28 14.64 14.98
N LEU A 155 5.54 15.75 15.08
CA LEU A 155 5.76 16.75 16.14
C LEU A 155 4.92 16.52 17.41
N LEU A 156 3.75 15.93 17.27
CA LEU A 156 2.79 15.79 18.37
C LEU A 156 2.76 14.40 19.01
N GLY A 157 3.41 13.42 18.41
CA GLY A 157 3.55 12.08 18.98
C GLY A 157 2.24 11.38 19.33
N HIS A 158 2.34 10.20 19.88
CA HIS A 158 1.26 9.33 20.32
C HIS A 158 0.23 10.00 21.25
N LEU A 159 0.71 10.98 22.06
CA LEU A 159 -0.12 11.63 23.09
C LEU A 159 -1.20 12.54 22.50
N ALA A 160 -0.91 13.25 21.41
CA ALA A 160 -1.89 14.11 20.76
C ALA A 160 -3.01 13.33 20.10
N TYR A 161 -2.70 12.18 19.51
CA TYR A 161 -3.71 11.25 18.97
C TYR A 161 -4.63 10.72 20.07
N VAL A 162 -4.07 10.35 21.22
CA VAL A 162 -4.84 9.89 22.39
C VAL A 162 -5.74 11.01 22.94
N MET A 163 -5.22 12.22 23.05
CA MET A 163 -6.00 13.36 23.55
C MET A 163 -7.11 13.78 22.59
N GLU A 164 -6.83 13.84 21.30
CA GLU A 164 -7.84 14.17 20.29
C GLU A 164 -8.89 13.04 20.18
N GLY A 165 -8.47 11.78 20.23
CA GLY A 165 -9.38 10.64 20.31
C GLY A 165 -10.25 10.66 21.57
N ALA A 166 -9.70 11.02 22.72
CA ALA A 166 -10.45 11.11 23.97
C ALA A 166 -11.52 12.21 23.95
N THR A 167 -11.26 13.34 23.29
CA THR A 167 -12.25 14.41 23.11
C THR A 167 -13.35 14.04 22.10
N ARG A 168 -13.08 13.11 21.19
CA ARG A 168 -14.00 12.66 20.15
C ARG A 168 -14.69 11.32 20.45
N LEU A 169 -14.44 10.70 21.59
CA LEU A 169 -15.06 9.42 21.96
C LEU A 169 -16.58 9.39 21.76
N GLY A 170 -17.29 10.48 22.10
CA GLY A 170 -18.73 10.59 21.91
C GLY A 170 -19.19 10.78 20.46
N SER A 171 -18.28 11.10 19.54
CA SER A 171 -18.59 11.28 18.10
C SER A 171 -18.25 10.06 17.25
N ILE A 172 -17.53 9.09 17.79
CA ILE A 172 -17.22 7.85 17.10
C ILE A 172 -18.49 6.98 17.04
N GLN A 173 -19.03 6.85 15.84
CA GLN A 173 -20.23 6.03 15.62
C GLN A 173 -19.82 4.59 15.28
N PRO A 174 -20.31 3.58 15.99
CA PRO A 174 -20.09 2.19 15.60
C PRO A 174 -20.96 1.83 14.39
N HIS A 175 -20.41 1.09 13.48
CA HIS A 175 -21.12 0.52 12.33
C HIS A 175 -21.52 -0.92 12.69
N PRO A 176 -22.82 -1.22 12.83
CA PRO A 176 -23.28 -2.59 13.04
C PRO A 176 -23.03 -3.40 11.78
N MET A 177 -22.28 -4.50 11.92
CA MET A 177 -21.96 -5.39 10.80
C MET A 177 -21.70 -6.81 11.26
N THR A 178 -21.81 -7.75 10.32
CA THR A 178 -21.36 -9.12 10.46
C THR A 178 -20.14 -9.30 9.58
N VAL A 179 -19.05 -9.78 10.18
CA VAL A 179 -17.82 -10.14 9.49
C VAL A 179 -17.71 -11.64 9.50
N GLU A 180 -17.73 -12.25 8.31
CA GLU A 180 -17.52 -13.67 8.10
C GLU A 180 -16.06 -13.92 7.73
N TYR A 181 -15.48 -14.97 8.27
CA TYR A 181 -14.09 -15.37 8.03
C TYR A 181 -13.97 -16.91 8.11
N ASP A 182 -12.84 -17.47 7.72
CA ASP A 182 -12.66 -18.92 7.61
C ASP A 182 -12.94 -19.71 8.90
N GLY A 183 -12.76 -19.09 10.06
CA GLY A 183 -13.01 -19.69 11.37
C GLY A 183 -14.42 -19.47 11.91
N GLY A 184 -15.29 -18.69 11.23
CA GLY A 184 -16.64 -18.38 11.72
C GLY A 184 -17.15 -17.00 11.33
N ALA A 185 -17.98 -16.42 12.21
CA ALA A 185 -18.51 -15.07 12.02
C ALA A 185 -18.55 -14.31 13.34
N VAL A 186 -18.40 -13.00 13.27
CA VAL A 186 -18.58 -12.08 14.41
C VAL A 186 -19.54 -10.97 14.03
N SER A 187 -20.56 -10.73 14.86
CA SER A 187 -21.53 -9.66 14.68
C SER A 187 -21.45 -8.69 15.85
N ASP A 188 -21.16 -7.41 15.57
CA ASP A 188 -21.08 -6.36 16.60
C ASP A 188 -21.11 -4.96 15.96
N GLY A 189 -21.05 -3.91 16.77
CA GLY A 189 -20.81 -2.54 16.35
C GLY A 189 -19.32 -2.22 16.36
N PHE A 190 -18.71 -2.06 15.20
CA PHE A 190 -17.30 -1.73 15.06
C PHE A 190 -17.12 -0.27 14.67
N CYS A 191 -16.26 0.43 15.41
CA CYS A 191 -15.93 1.84 15.09
C CYS A 191 -14.72 1.96 14.16
N TYR A 192 -13.95 0.90 14.00
CA TYR A 192 -12.82 0.79 13.08
C TYR A 192 -12.67 -0.66 12.63
N GLY A 193 -12.32 -0.84 11.38
CA GLY A 193 -11.93 -2.13 10.83
C GLY A 193 -10.85 -1.97 9.79
N MET A 194 -9.95 -2.95 9.75
CA MET A 194 -8.85 -3.02 8.79
C MET A 194 -8.69 -4.47 8.35
N VAL A 195 -8.54 -4.64 7.05
CA VAL A 195 -8.10 -5.90 6.42
C VAL A 195 -6.78 -5.60 5.74
N SER A 196 -5.76 -6.36 6.03
CA SER A 196 -4.41 -6.07 5.55
C SER A 196 -3.63 -7.32 5.16
N ASN A 197 -2.75 -7.15 4.17
CA ASN A 197 -1.69 -8.08 3.81
C ASN A 197 -0.35 -7.38 4.05
N THR A 198 -0.02 -7.10 5.32
CA THR A 198 1.17 -6.31 5.64
C THR A 198 1.52 -6.40 7.12
N ILE A 199 2.80 -6.34 7.44
CA ILE A 199 3.32 -6.27 8.81
C ILE A 199 3.26 -4.85 9.40
N SER A 200 3.01 -3.83 8.59
CA SER A 200 2.88 -2.45 9.07
C SER A 200 2.01 -1.59 8.16
N VAL A 201 1.20 -0.72 8.77
CA VAL A 201 0.36 0.25 8.08
C VAL A 201 0.60 1.64 8.66
N GLY A 202 0.94 2.62 7.81
CA GLY A 202 1.16 4.00 8.24
C GLY A 202 2.29 4.19 9.25
N GLY A 203 3.24 3.26 9.30
CA GLY A 203 4.32 3.24 10.29
C GLY A 203 3.95 2.56 11.61
N PHE A 204 2.71 2.11 11.79
CA PHE A 204 2.32 1.27 12.91
C PHE A 204 2.68 -0.19 12.58
N LYS A 205 3.44 -0.81 13.46
CA LYS A 205 3.71 -2.24 13.40
C LYS A 205 2.65 -2.92 14.25
N GLY A 206 1.60 -3.44 13.63
CA GLY A 206 0.73 -4.38 14.32
C GLY A 206 1.57 -5.56 14.81
N THR A 207 1.19 -6.14 15.95
CA THR A 207 1.79 -7.40 16.38
C THR A 207 0.81 -8.51 15.96
N PRO A 208 0.90 -9.01 14.72
CA PRO A 208 0.08 -10.15 14.34
C PRO A 208 0.45 -11.33 15.25
N ALA A 209 -0.52 -12.15 15.59
CA ALA A 209 -0.29 -13.36 16.40
C ALA A 209 0.67 -14.35 15.71
N GLN A 210 0.84 -14.19 14.40
CA GLN A 210 1.74 -14.99 13.55
C GLN A 210 2.48 -14.07 12.55
N PRO A 211 3.63 -14.50 12.00
CA PRO A 211 4.28 -13.80 10.91
C PRO A 211 3.34 -13.66 9.72
N VAL A 212 3.23 -12.45 9.16
CA VAL A 212 2.46 -12.19 7.94
C VAL A 212 3.22 -12.77 6.75
N ALA A 213 2.59 -13.64 5.98
CA ALA A 213 3.04 -14.06 4.67
C ALA A 213 2.24 -13.26 3.61
N LEU A 214 2.88 -12.83 2.55
CA LEU A 214 2.23 -11.98 1.54
C LEU A 214 1.56 -12.79 0.42
N ASP A 215 1.70 -14.12 0.43
CA ASP A 215 1.37 -15.04 -0.64
C ASP A 215 0.73 -16.36 -0.15
N ASP A 216 0.08 -16.34 1.00
CA ASP A 216 -0.54 -17.52 1.61
C ASP A 216 -2.08 -17.58 1.44
N GLY A 217 -2.66 -16.61 0.73
CA GLY A 217 -4.09 -16.50 0.50
C GLY A 217 -4.87 -15.98 1.71
N LEU A 218 -4.20 -15.49 2.75
CA LEU A 218 -4.82 -14.99 3.98
C LEU A 218 -4.59 -13.49 4.16
N PHE A 219 -5.51 -12.88 4.89
CA PHE A 219 -5.41 -11.47 5.27
C PHE A 219 -5.60 -11.33 6.79
N GLU A 220 -4.84 -10.44 7.41
CA GLU A 220 -5.05 -10.06 8.80
C GLU A 220 -6.24 -9.12 8.92
N VAL A 221 -7.13 -9.42 9.86
CA VAL A 221 -8.32 -8.60 10.14
C VAL A 221 -8.23 -8.02 11.56
N ALA A 222 -8.27 -6.70 11.66
CA ALA A 222 -8.37 -5.98 12.92
C ALA A 222 -9.73 -5.29 13.02
N LEU A 223 -10.52 -5.63 14.04
CA LEU A 223 -11.81 -5.02 14.30
C LEU A 223 -11.80 -4.39 15.70
N VAL A 224 -12.20 -3.13 15.77
CA VAL A 224 -12.22 -2.37 17.00
C VAL A 224 -13.65 -1.98 17.35
N ARG A 225 -14.12 -2.45 18.49
CA ARG A 225 -15.41 -2.02 19.09
C ARG A 225 -15.30 -0.60 19.63
N GLN A 226 -16.43 0.07 19.76
CA GLN A 226 -16.46 1.40 20.35
C GLN A 226 -15.88 1.37 21.77
N PRO A 227 -14.81 2.13 22.06
CA PRO A 227 -14.28 2.22 23.41
C PRO A 227 -15.27 2.97 24.31
N GLN A 228 -15.51 2.42 25.51
CA GLN A 228 -16.47 2.95 26.48
C GLN A 228 -15.83 3.99 27.43
N ASN A 229 -14.51 4.03 27.47
CA ASN A 229 -13.76 4.94 28.34
C ASN A 229 -12.34 5.20 27.81
N PRO A 230 -11.65 6.27 28.30
CA PRO A 230 -10.30 6.61 27.85
C PRO A 230 -9.24 5.52 28.04
N LEU A 231 -9.39 4.66 29.05
CA LEU A 231 -8.43 3.56 29.30
C LEU A 231 -8.52 2.48 28.21
N GLN A 232 -9.73 2.15 27.77
CA GLN A 232 -9.92 1.23 26.64
C GLN A 232 -9.34 1.83 25.33
N LEU A 233 -9.55 3.12 25.10
CA LEU A 233 -8.96 3.81 23.95
C LEU A 233 -7.43 3.74 23.98
N GLN A 234 -6.82 3.99 25.13
CA GLN A 234 -5.36 3.85 25.29
C GLN A 234 -4.89 2.41 25.05
N GLY A 235 -5.65 1.41 25.52
CA GLY A 235 -5.39 -0.01 25.26
C GLY A 235 -5.42 -0.35 23.76
N ILE A 236 -6.39 0.19 23.01
CA ILE A 236 -6.51 0.02 21.57
C ILE A 236 -5.27 0.61 20.85
N PHE A 237 -4.89 1.83 21.19
CA PHE A 237 -3.68 2.44 20.61
C PHE A 237 -2.41 1.64 20.90
N LYS A 238 -2.29 1.11 22.13
CA LYS A 238 -1.15 0.26 22.50
C LYS A 238 -1.14 -1.08 21.74
N ALA A 239 -2.30 -1.62 21.42
CA ALA A 239 -2.42 -2.87 20.67
C ALA A 239 -2.16 -2.69 19.16
N LEU A 240 -2.41 -1.48 18.63
CA LEU A 240 -2.19 -1.15 17.22
C LEU A 240 -0.78 -0.56 16.94
N ALA A 241 -0.02 -0.22 17.97
CA ALA A 241 1.33 0.36 17.87
C ALA A 241 2.43 -0.71 17.93
#